data_10036032caa29cc5d9cc80f78cc4c301
#
_entry.id   10036032caa29cc5d9cc80f78cc4c301
#
_cell.length_a   1.000
_cell.length_b   1.000
_cell.length_c   1.000
_cell.angle_alpha   90.00
_cell.angle_beta   90.00
_cell.angle_gamma   90.00
#
_symmetry.space_group_name_H-M   'P 1'
#
loop_
_entity.id
_entity.type
_entity.pdbx_description
1 polymer ?
#
loop_
_entity_poly.entity_id
_entity_poly.type
_entity_poly.pdbx_seq_one_letter_code
_entity_poly.pdbx_strand_id
1 'polypeptide(L)'
;RDSELKYTPSGLPICRFSIAVNRSKKQDDQWVDEPHYFDIEFYGKSAEGLSKYLLKGRQVAVQGELRQDRWEKDGQQRSKVVIVAGTIRPLGAPPQNSGEMGGRRYAADTIPSKTESANNQMPIPPAIDEFTDDIPF
;
A
#
# COMPACT_ATOMS: atom_id res chain seq x y z
N ARG A 1 6.65 2.52 -13.12
CA ARG A 1 8.05 2.93 -13.10
C ARG A 1 8.61 2.65 -11.71
N ASP A 2 9.88 2.22 -11.61
CA ASP A 2 10.58 2.07 -10.33
C ASP A 2 10.73 3.42 -9.64
N SER A 3 10.90 3.39 -8.31
CA SER A 3 11.13 4.61 -7.55
C SER A 3 12.52 5.17 -7.83
N GLU A 4 12.61 6.49 -7.90
CA GLU A 4 13.85 7.24 -8.05
C GLU A 4 14.18 7.93 -6.72
N LEU A 5 15.34 7.60 -6.14
CA LEU A 5 15.84 8.25 -4.94
C LEU A 5 16.79 9.37 -5.33
N LYS A 6 16.52 10.58 -4.87
CA LYS A 6 17.36 11.77 -5.04
C LYS A 6 17.66 12.40 -3.70
N TYR A 7 18.71 13.19 -3.65
CA TYR A 7 19.06 14.00 -2.48
C TYR A 7 19.01 15.47 -2.85
N THR A 8 18.42 16.27 -1.95
CA THR A 8 18.50 17.74 -2.08
C THR A 8 19.93 18.21 -1.83
N PRO A 9 20.29 19.46 -2.22
CA PRO A 9 21.58 20.05 -1.87
C PRO A 9 21.84 20.09 -0.35
N SER A 10 20.78 20.09 0.46
CA SER A 10 20.84 19.99 1.92
C SER A 10 20.99 18.56 2.46
N GLY A 11 21.08 17.56 1.57
CA GLY A 11 21.23 16.15 1.96
C GLY A 11 19.92 15.43 2.35
N LEU A 12 18.76 16.06 2.13
CA LEU A 12 17.48 15.42 2.42
C LEU A 12 17.12 14.41 1.31
N PRO A 13 16.90 13.13 1.63
CA PRO A 13 16.49 12.14 0.64
C PRO A 13 15.03 12.35 0.21
N ILE A 14 14.80 12.26 -1.10
CA ILE A 14 13.48 12.35 -1.74
C ILE A 14 13.31 11.12 -2.62
N CYS A 15 12.29 10.33 -2.36
CA CYS A 15 11.87 9.24 -3.22
C CYS A 15 10.72 9.70 -4.11
N ARG A 16 10.87 9.59 -5.44
CA ARG A 16 9.86 9.93 -6.45
C ARG A 16 9.45 8.71 -7.22
N PHE A 17 8.15 8.52 -7.36
CA PHE A 17 7.58 7.43 -8.16
C PHE A 17 6.16 7.79 -8.60
N SER A 18 5.61 7.00 -9.52
CA SER A 18 4.22 7.17 -9.99
C SER A 18 3.43 5.93 -9.63
N ILE A 19 2.21 6.13 -9.15
CA ILE A 19 1.24 5.06 -8.93
C ILE A 19 0.17 5.08 -10.00
N ALA A 20 -0.34 3.90 -10.36
CA ALA A 20 -1.52 3.74 -11.18
C ALA A 20 -2.71 3.41 -10.29
N VAL A 21 -3.78 4.17 -10.39
CA VAL A 21 -5.04 3.91 -9.71
C VAL A 21 -6.09 3.61 -10.76
N ASN A 22 -6.59 2.38 -10.77
CA ASN A 22 -7.63 2.00 -11.72
C ASN A 22 -8.98 2.51 -11.24
N ARG A 23 -9.70 3.13 -12.16
CA ARG A 23 -11.09 3.54 -11.97
C ARG A 23 -11.96 2.80 -12.97
N SER A 24 -12.92 2.03 -12.48
CA SER A 24 -13.90 1.40 -13.35
C SER A 24 -14.93 2.43 -13.82
N LYS A 25 -15.11 2.53 -15.14
CA LYS A 25 -16.10 3.40 -15.80
C LYS A 25 -17.01 2.56 -16.66
N LYS A 26 -18.32 2.80 -16.59
CA LYS A 26 -19.30 2.17 -17.47
C LYS A 26 -19.28 2.88 -18.82
N GLN A 27 -18.98 2.14 -19.88
CA GLN A 27 -19.04 2.60 -21.27
C GLN A 27 -19.81 1.56 -22.08
N ASP A 28 -20.87 1.99 -22.77
CA ASP A 28 -21.70 1.13 -23.64
C ASP A 28 -22.12 -0.19 -22.99
N ASP A 29 -22.61 -0.12 -21.73
CA ASP A 29 -23.01 -1.25 -20.88
C ASP A 29 -21.87 -2.21 -20.42
N GLN A 30 -20.64 -1.90 -20.73
CA GLN A 30 -19.48 -2.62 -20.23
C GLN A 30 -18.69 -1.80 -19.22
N TRP A 31 -18.11 -2.49 -18.21
CA TRP A 31 -17.19 -1.86 -17.28
C TRP A 31 -15.78 -1.91 -17.87
N VAL A 32 -15.19 -0.73 -18.04
CA VAL A 32 -13.82 -0.58 -18.54
C VAL A 32 -12.96 0.04 -17.44
N ASP A 33 -11.80 -0.54 -17.19
CA ASP A 33 -10.84 0.00 -16.24
C ASP A 33 -9.96 1.05 -16.91
N GLU A 34 -10.00 2.28 -16.37
CA GLU A 34 -9.20 3.40 -16.81
C GLU A 34 -8.10 3.67 -15.77
N PRO A 35 -6.82 3.51 -16.12
CA PRO A 35 -5.73 3.79 -15.20
C PRO A 35 -5.45 5.30 -15.13
N HIS A 36 -5.43 5.84 -13.93
CA HIS A 36 -5.01 7.20 -13.64
C HIS A 36 -3.64 7.17 -12.96
N TYR A 37 -2.71 8.01 -13.45
CA TYR A 37 -1.35 8.07 -12.92
C TYR A 37 -1.17 9.29 -12.04
N PHE A 38 -0.64 9.06 -10.84
CA PHE A 38 -0.33 10.12 -9.89
C PHE A 38 1.15 10.07 -9.52
N ASP A 39 1.79 11.23 -9.52
CA ASP A 39 3.17 11.36 -9.08
C ASP A 39 3.22 11.56 -7.56
N ILE A 40 4.10 10.80 -6.93
CA ILE A 40 4.30 10.78 -5.49
C ILE A 40 5.69 11.29 -5.16
N GLU A 41 5.77 12.16 -4.17
CA GLU A 41 7.02 12.59 -3.55
C GLU A 41 7.01 12.21 -2.08
N PHE A 42 8.04 11.52 -1.64
CA PHE A 42 8.18 11.09 -0.25
C PHE A 42 9.55 11.52 0.28
N TYR A 43 9.55 12.23 1.39
CA TYR A 43 10.72 12.90 1.93
C TYR A 43 11.24 12.22 3.19
N GLY A 44 12.53 12.41 3.48
CA GLY A 44 13.18 12.03 4.72
C GLY A 44 13.81 10.65 4.71
N LYS A 45 14.39 10.26 5.84
CA LYS A 45 15.13 8.98 5.99
C LYS A 45 14.29 7.75 5.65
N SER A 46 12.98 7.80 5.88
CA SER A 46 12.05 6.73 5.51
C SER A 46 11.96 6.51 3.99
N ALA A 47 12.19 7.57 3.19
CA ALA A 47 12.21 7.48 1.73
C ALA A 47 13.36 6.60 1.24
N GLU A 48 14.52 6.71 1.86
CA GLU A 48 15.70 5.89 1.55
C GLU A 48 15.46 4.41 1.86
N GLY A 49 14.90 4.11 3.03
CA GLY A 49 14.57 2.73 3.42
C GLY A 49 13.50 2.10 2.55
N LEU A 50 12.46 2.86 2.19
CA LEU A 50 11.33 2.36 1.40
C LEU A 50 11.62 2.26 -0.09
N SER A 51 12.53 3.05 -0.65
CA SER A 51 12.85 3.05 -2.08
C SER A 51 13.16 1.65 -2.62
N LYS A 52 13.82 0.82 -1.84
CA LYS A 52 14.17 -0.57 -2.19
C LYS A 52 12.95 -1.49 -2.37
N TYR A 53 11.82 -1.13 -1.76
CA TYR A 53 10.59 -1.91 -1.80
C TYR A 53 9.56 -1.36 -2.79
N LEU A 54 9.76 -0.13 -3.29
CA LEU A 54 8.87 0.55 -4.22
C LEU A 54 9.26 0.22 -5.68
N LEU A 55 9.16 -1.06 -6.02
CA LEU A 55 9.43 -1.57 -7.35
C LEU A 55 8.19 -1.54 -8.24
N LYS A 56 8.39 -1.49 -9.56
CA LYS A 56 7.31 -1.56 -10.56
C LYS A 56 6.43 -2.81 -10.32
N GLY A 57 5.11 -2.62 -10.39
CA GLY A 57 4.13 -3.69 -10.20
C GLY A 57 3.78 -3.99 -8.75
N ARG A 58 4.41 -3.33 -7.79
CA ARG A 58 4.06 -3.46 -6.38
C ARG A 58 2.83 -2.63 -6.03
N GLN A 59 1.95 -3.25 -5.26
CA GLN A 59 0.83 -2.54 -4.66
C GLN A 59 1.29 -1.75 -3.44
N VAL A 60 0.86 -0.51 -3.34
CA VAL A 60 1.18 0.39 -2.23
C VAL A 60 -0.04 1.17 -1.79
N ALA A 61 -0.18 1.40 -0.50
CA ALA A 61 -1.09 2.39 0.03
C ALA A 61 -0.31 3.67 0.34
N VAL A 62 -0.80 4.80 -0.16
CA VAL A 62 -0.18 6.12 0.01
C VAL A 62 -1.17 7.04 0.70
N GLN A 63 -0.71 7.68 1.75
CA GLN A 63 -1.42 8.75 2.44
C GLN A 63 -0.56 10.00 2.42
N GLY A 64 -1.14 11.13 2.01
CA GLY A 64 -0.40 12.38 1.89
C GLY A 64 -1.30 13.53 1.49
N GLU A 65 -0.67 14.66 1.19
CA GLU A 65 -1.31 15.92 0.80
C GLU A 65 -1.10 16.19 -0.68
N LEU A 66 -2.09 16.78 -1.32
CA LEU A 66 -1.96 17.26 -2.69
C LEU A 66 -1.23 18.59 -2.70
N ARG A 67 -0.18 18.69 -3.52
CA ARG A 67 0.53 19.93 -3.78
C ARG A 67 0.46 20.24 -5.27
N GLN A 68 0.13 21.47 -5.61
CA GLN A 68 0.17 21.96 -6.98
C GLN A 68 1.41 22.82 -7.16
N ASP A 69 2.34 22.36 -8.00
CA ASP A 69 3.49 23.13 -8.45
C ASP A 69 3.10 23.91 -9.71
N ARG A 70 3.43 25.19 -9.74
CA ARG A 70 3.21 26.08 -10.90
C ARG A 70 4.51 26.69 -11.31
N TRP A 71 4.81 26.67 -12.59
CA TRP A 71 6.01 27.32 -13.15
C TRP A 71 5.73 27.87 -14.53
N GLU A 72 6.55 28.78 -14.95
CA GLU A 72 6.54 29.32 -16.30
C GLU A 72 7.68 28.69 -17.10
N LYS A 73 7.38 28.22 -18.30
CA LYS A 73 8.37 27.71 -19.25
C LYS A 73 7.99 28.20 -20.64
N ASP A 74 8.95 28.85 -21.32
CA ASP A 74 8.76 29.38 -22.68
C ASP A 74 7.56 30.33 -22.80
N GLY A 75 7.32 31.21 -21.82
CA GLY A 75 6.20 32.13 -21.76
C GLY A 75 4.84 31.46 -21.47
N GLN A 76 4.80 30.16 -21.21
CA GLN A 76 3.60 29.41 -20.88
C GLN A 76 3.59 29.02 -19.40
N GLN A 77 2.49 29.32 -18.74
CA GLN A 77 2.24 28.82 -17.38
C GLN A 77 1.91 27.33 -17.42
N ARG A 78 2.63 26.56 -16.65
CA ARG A 78 2.43 25.13 -16.47
C ARG A 78 2.14 24.83 -15.02
N SER A 79 1.34 23.79 -14.80
CA SER A 79 1.08 23.28 -13.46
C SER A 79 1.16 21.77 -13.43
N LYS A 80 1.56 21.24 -12.28
CA LYS A 80 1.61 19.81 -12.01
C LYS A 80 1.10 19.56 -10.60
N VAL A 81 0.24 18.56 -10.46
CA VAL A 81 -0.21 18.10 -9.15
C VAL A 81 0.63 16.90 -8.75
N VAL A 82 1.17 16.92 -7.55
CA VAL A 82 1.91 15.84 -6.93
C VAL A 82 1.31 15.52 -5.57
N ILE A 83 1.43 14.28 -5.14
CA ILE A 83 1.05 13.86 -3.79
C ILE A 83 2.32 13.84 -2.95
N VAL A 84 2.38 14.71 -1.94
CA VAL A 84 3.43 14.68 -0.92
C VAL A 84 3.03 13.66 0.12
N ALA A 85 3.66 12.48 0.06
CA ALA A 85 3.31 11.38 0.94
C ALA A 85 3.87 11.59 2.34
N GLY A 86 3.02 11.46 3.35
CA GLY A 86 3.42 11.38 4.75
C GLY A 86 3.61 9.93 5.20
N THR A 87 2.85 9.02 4.62
CA THR A 87 2.94 7.59 4.92
C THR A 87 2.80 6.77 3.65
N ILE A 88 3.68 5.78 3.50
CA ILE A 88 3.61 4.78 2.43
C ILE A 88 3.68 3.40 3.06
N ARG A 89 2.75 2.52 2.68
CA ARG A 89 2.72 1.12 3.11
C ARG A 89 2.73 0.22 1.88
N PRO A 90 3.82 -0.53 1.62
CA PRO A 90 3.81 -1.58 0.63
C PRO A 90 2.79 -2.65 1.03
N LEU A 91 1.96 -3.07 0.07
CA LEU A 91 0.97 -4.12 0.23
C LEU A 91 1.50 -5.41 -0.43
N GLY A 92 1.15 -6.55 0.15
CA GLY A 92 1.62 -7.85 -0.32
C GLY A 92 2.94 -8.33 0.30
N ALA A 93 3.32 -9.56 -0.03
CA ALA A 93 4.55 -10.17 0.49
C ALA A 93 5.80 -9.41 0.02
N PRO A 94 6.86 -9.32 0.84
CA PRO A 94 8.13 -8.76 0.41
C PRO A 94 8.64 -9.55 -0.81
N PRO A 95 9.47 -8.95 -1.69
CA PRO A 95 10.07 -9.67 -2.79
C PRO A 95 10.86 -10.83 -2.20
N GLN A 96 10.44 -12.05 -2.52
CA GLN A 96 11.29 -13.20 -2.27
C GLN A 96 12.49 -13.03 -3.19
N ASN A 97 13.60 -12.68 -2.58
CA ASN A 97 14.89 -12.77 -3.23
C ASN A 97 15.09 -14.27 -3.52
N SER A 98 14.92 -14.68 -4.77
CA SER A 98 15.27 -16.03 -5.22
C SER A 98 16.79 -16.14 -5.26
N GLY A 99 17.39 -16.07 -4.09
CA GLY A 99 18.78 -16.36 -3.81
C GLY A 99 18.78 -17.67 -3.07
N GLU A 100 19.05 -18.71 -3.80
CA GLU A 100 19.54 -20.01 -3.39
C GLU A 100 20.09 -20.02 -1.97
N MET A 101 19.48 -20.77 -1.06
CA MET A 101 20.21 -21.51 -0.03
C MET A 101 19.31 -22.52 0.70
N GLY A 102 19.67 -23.76 0.49
CA GLY A 102 19.73 -24.77 1.52
C GLY A 102 18.40 -25.32 2.05
N GLY A 103 17.99 -26.44 1.45
CA GLY A 103 16.99 -27.33 2.03
C GLY A 103 17.31 -27.65 3.49
N ARG A 104 16.44 -27.23 4.39
CA ARG A 104 16.21 -27.94 5.64
C ARG A 104 14.85 -28.61 5.52
N ARG A 105 14.91 -29.87 5.14
CA ARG A 105 13.82 -30.82 5.35
C ARG A 105 13.60 -30.91 6.86
N TYR A 106 12.53 -30.33 7.34
CA TYR A 106 12.02 -30.73 8.64
C TYR A 106 11.36 -32.07 8.45
N ALA A 107 11.99 -33.09 9.03
CA ALA A 107 11.44 -34.44 9.15
C ALA A 107 10.09 -34.35 9.84
N ALA A 108 9.10 -35.00 9.23
CA ALA A 108 7.82 -35.26 9.84
C ALA A 108 8.05 -36.13 11.06
N ASP A 109 7.87 -35.57 12.25
CA ASP A 109 7.78 -36.36 13.46
C ASP A 109 6.31 -36.55 13.81
N THR A 110 5.97 -37.78 13.87
CA THR A 110 4.71 -38.44 14.13
C THR A 110 4.06 -37.91 15.42
N ILE A 111 2.88 -37.35 15.35
CA ILE A 111 2.05 -37.09 16.52
C ILE A 111 1.14 -38.31 16.72
N PRO A 112 1.21 -39.01 17.86
CA PRO A 112 0.26 -40.04 18.18
C PRO A 112 -1.08 -39.42 18.56
N SER A 113 -2.14 -39.91 17.91
CA SER A 113 -3.52 -39.65 18.25
C SER A 113 -3.80 -40.16 19.67
N LYS A 114 -4.26 -39.30 20.55
CA LYS A 114 -4.97 -39.69 21.75
C LYS A 114 -6.29 -38.95 21.83
N THR A 115 -7.30 -39.70 21.57
CA THR A 115 -8.72 -39.42 21.83
C THR A 115 -8.91 -39.13 23.30
N GLU A 116 -9.41 -37.95 23.64
CA GLU A 116 -10.18 -37.82 24.88
C GLU A 116 -11.17 -36.67 24.77
N SER A 117 -12.41 -37.09 24.89
CA SER A 117 -13.63 -36.31 24.90
C SER A 117 -13.66 -35.44 26.17
N ALA A 118 -13.73 -34.13 26.01
CA ALA A 118 -14.17 -33.25 27.08
C ALA A 118 -15.06 -32.16 26.51
N ASN A 119 -16.33 -32.37 26.74
CA ASN A 119 -17.43 -31.43 26.58
C ASN A 119 -17.14 -30.18 27.44
N ASN A 120 -16.85 -29.04 26.84
CA ASN A 120 -16.84 -27.77 27.54
C ASN A 120 -17.71 -26.78 26.77
N GLN A 121 -18.98 -26.76 27.16
CA GLN A 121 -19.93 -25.73 26.76
C GLN A 121 -19.45 -24.38 27.33
N MET A 122 -18.95 -23.50 26.47
CA MET A 122 -18.83 -22.11 26.80
C MET A 122 -20.21 -21.46 26.76
N PRO A 123 -20.60 -20.68 27.78
CA PRO A 123 -21.85 -19.94 27.77
C PRO A 123 -21.76 -18.81 26.71
N ILE A 124 -22.77 -18.79 25.86
CA ILE A 124 -22.99 -17.70 24.87
C ILE A 124 -23.36 -16.45 25.66
N PRO A 125 -22.66 -15.32 25.49
CA PRO A 125 -23.10 -14.04 26.06
C PRO A 125 -24.43 -13.63 25.41
N PRO A 126 -25.36 -13.01 26.17
CA PRO A 126 -26.63 -12.58 25.64
C PRO A 126 -26.47 -11.55 24.53
N ALA A 127 -27.28 -11.71 23.50
CA ALA A 127 -27.40 -10.74 22.41
C ALA A 127 -27.73 -9.36 23.00
N ILE A 128 -26.94 -8.39 22.65
CA ILE A 128 -27.24 -6.96 22.91
C ILE A 128 -28.16 -6.56 21.78
N ASP A 129 -29.45 -6.65 22.03
CA ASP A 129 -30.46 -5.99 21.21
C ASP A 129 -30.48 -4.50 21.49
N GLU A 130 -30.83 -3.76 20.43
CA GLU A 130 -31.13 -2.32 20.39
C GLU A 130 -29.93 -1.37 20.34
N PHE A 131 -29.38 -1.28 19.14
CA PHE A 131 -28.80 -0.02 18.69
C PHE A 131 -29.97 0.82 18.11
N THR A 132 -30.53 1.68 18.95
CA THR A 132 -31.53 2.65 18.52
C THR A 132 -30.78 3.76 17.76
N ASP A 133 -31.02 3.79 16.46
CA ASP A 133 -30.49 4.80 15.54
C ASP A 133 -31.29 6.08 15.74
N ASP A 134 -30.88 6.90 16.70
CA ASP A 134 -31.40 8.27 16.87
C ASP A 134 -30.27 9.25 16.51
N ILE A 135 -30.15 9.52 15.20
CA ILE A 135 -29.33 10.62 14.72
C ILE A 135 -30.27 11.80 14.50
N PRO A 136 -30.27 12.84 15.36
CA PRO A 136 -30.97 14.08 15.07
C PRO A 136 -30.19 14.87 14.01
N PHE A 137 -30.85 15.11 12.90
CA PHE A 137 -30.40 16.09 11.92
C PHE A 137 -30.69 17.52 12.40
#